data_6b59c2761e0672abe21e1bc0cdf24b88
#
_entry.id   6b59c2761e0672abe21e1bc0cdf24b88
#
_cell.length_a   1.000
_cell.length_b   1.000
_cell.length_c   1.000
_cell.angle_alpha   90.00
_cell.angle_beta   90.00
_cell.angle_gamma   90.00
#
_symmetry.space_group_name_H-M   'P 1'
#
loop_
_entity.id
_entity.type
_entity.pdbx_description
1 polymer ?
#
loop_
_entity_poly.entity_id
_entity_poly.type
_entity_poly.pdbx_seq_one_letter_code
_entity_poly.pdbx_strand_id
1 'polypeptide(L)'
;MVGIDMGIQMIVNNNFEVTYLQAGDYVESHKATVKAYDQVYRFDATRFAGAPADIVITGTSAPTNHLYFHTSWAAVNVDPIVKDGGTIIHATPCPGYGDWPGFALMDLMSSYLPPSSDHIAQAMRAFYSKDRELWAGCIWWKLYEVMTRKDVVVVTQTDNLEAARGVGLGASDSLDKAFTAALGKHGPNARVVFVPYGRYTVL
;
A
#
# COMPACT_ATOMS: atom_id res chain seq x y z
N MET A 1 -2.61 2.82 31.52
CA MET A 1 -2.73 1.56 30.77
C MET A 1 -4.21 1.18 30.83
N VAL A 2 -4.84 0.96 29.67
CA VAL A 2 -6.25 0.51 29.62
C VAL A 2 -6.25 -1.00 29.66
N GLY A 3 -7.00 -1.60 30.61
CA GLY A 3 -7.21 -3.04 30.64
C GLY A 3 -8.20 -3.45 29.55
N ILE A 4 -7.98 -4.59 28.91
CA ILE A 4 -8.90 -5.21 27.95
C ILE A 4 -9.26 -6.59 28.50
N ASP A 5 -10.53 -6.79 28.80
CA ASP A 5 -11.00 -8.04 29.40
C ASP A 5 -11.29 -9.11 28.35
N MET A 6 -11.71 -8.70 27.14
CA MET A 6 -12.09 -9.60 26.05
C MET A 6 -11.85 -8.95 24.69
N GLY A 7 -11.37 -9.74 23.74
CA GLY A 7 -11.29 -9.37 22.33
C GLY A 7 -12.31 -10.12 21.48
N ILE A 8 -12.90 -9.44 20.50
CA ILE A 8 -13.66 -10.06 19.41
C ILE A 8 -12.94 -9.72 18.11
N GLN A 9 -12.50 -10.73 17.40
CA GLN A 9 -11.75 -10.62 16.16
C GLN A 9 -12.53 -11.27 15.02
N MET A 10 -12.53 -10.65 13.85
CA MET A 10 -13.22 -11.21 12.69
C MET A 10 -12.39 -11.09 11.41
N ILE A 11 -12.60 -12.00 10.47
CA ILE A 11 -12.14 -11.89 9.09
C ILE A 11 -13.37 -11.73 8.22
N VAL A 12 -13.34 -10.75 7.34
CA VAL A 12 -14.38 -10.52 6.33
C VAL A 12 -13.82 -10.79 4.94
N ASN A 13 -14.64 -11.33 4.05
CA ASN A 13 -14.29 -11.50 2.63
C ASN A 13 -14.59 -10.20 1.83
N ASN A 14 -14.38 -10.26 0.51
CA ASN A 14 -14.62 -9.13 -0.40
C ASN A 14 -16.10 -8.71 -0.51
N ASN A 15 -17.03 -9.57 -0.06
CA ASN A 15 -18.47 -9.29 -0.02
C ASN A 15 -18.92 -8.78 1.36
N PHE A 16 -17.96 -8.51 2.27
CA PHE A 16 -18.22 -8.11 3.67
C PHE A 16 -18.92 -9.18 4.51
N GLU A 17 -18.86 -10.44 4.09
CA GLU A 17 -19.36 -11.55 4.90
C GLU A 17 -18.31 -11.96 5.91
N VAL A 18 -18.71 -12.19 7.15
CA VAL A 18 -17.82 -12.70 8.21
C VAL A 18 -17.52 -14.17 7.93
N THR A 19 -16.28 -14.47 7.58
CA THR A 19 -15.79 -15.81 7.25
C THR A 19 -15.11 -16.49 8.43
N TYR A 20 -14.70 -15.72 9.42
CA TYR A 20 -14.11 -16.21 10.67
C TYR A 20 -14.45 -15.25 11.81
N LEU A 21 -14.73 -15.82 12.98
CA LEU A 21 -15.01 -15.08 14.21
C LEU A 21 -14.37 -15.80 15.39
N GLN A 22 -13.62 -15.04 16.19
CA GLN A 22 -13.00 -15.53 17.42
C GLN A 22 -13.22 -14.52 18.54
N ALA A 23 -13.64 -15.00 19.72
CA ALA A 23 -13.77 -14.19 20.92
C ALA A 23 -13.05 -14.86 22.08
N GLY A 24 -12.61 -14.06 23.06
CA GLY A 24 -11.92 -14.54 24.24
C GLY A 24 -10.81 -13.61 24.72
N ASP A 25 -9.78 -14.15 25.37
CA ASP A 25 -8.59 -13.37 25.71
C ASP A 25 -8.12 -12.61 24.46
N TYR A 26 -7.86 -11.31 24.61
CA TYR A 26 -7.61 -10.44 23.44
C TYR A 26 -6.33 -10.80 22.68
N VAL A 27 -5.30 -11.33 23.37
CA VAL A 27 -4.05 -11.75 22.75
C VAL A 27 -4.24 -13.07 22.00
N GLU A 28 -4.88 -14.04 22.65
CA GLU A 28 -5.06 -15.37 22.06
C GLU A 28 -6.10 -15.34 20.92
N SER A 29 -7.16 -14.55 21.05
CA SER A 29 -8.12 -14.36 19.96
C SER A 29 -7.47 -13.67 18.74
N HIS A 30 -6.58 -12.69 18.96
CA HIS A 30 -5.83 -12.06 17.88
C HIS A 30 -4.89 -13.05 17.18
N LYS A 31 -4.09 -13.81 17.93
CA LYS A 31 -3.18 -14.82 17.37
C LYS A 31 -3.93 -15.87 16.55
N ALA A 32 -5.06 -16.37 17.07
CA ALA A 32 -5.88 -17.35 16.36
C ALA A 32 -6.43 -16.76 15.04
N THR A 33 -6.86 -15.51 15.05
CA THR A 33 -7.38 -14.82 13.87
C THR A 33 -6.28 -14.57 12.84
N VAL A 34 -5.08 -14.14 13.26
CA VAL A 34 -3.91 -13.98 12.37
C VAL A 34 -3.57 -15.32 11.71
N LYS A 35 -3.54 -16.41 12.47
CA LYS A 35 -3.29 -17.75 11.91
C LYS A 35 -4.34 -18.17 10.89
N ALA A 36 -5.61 -17.88 11.14
CA ALA A 36 -6.68 -18.15 10.19
C ALA A 36 -6.56 -17.29 8.93
N TYR A 37 -6.21 -16.01 9.08
CA TYR A 37 -5.97 -15.09 7.96
C TYR A 37 -4.82 -15.57 7.07
N ASP A 38 -3.71 -15.95 7.67
CA ASP A 38 -2.52 -16.45 6.99
C ASP A 38 -2.81 -17.68 6.11
N GLN A 39 -3.71 -18.56 6.53
CA GLN A 39 -4.09 -19.74 5.76
C GLN A 39 -4.80 -19.41 4.43
N VAL A 40 -5.46 -18.27 4.35
CA VAL A 40 -6.27 -17.88 3.19
C VAL A 40 -5.61 -16.80 2.35
N TYR A 41 -4.99 -15.81 2.99
CA TYR A 41 -4.53 -14.58 2.35
C TYR A 41 -3.00 -14.45 2.25
N ARG A 42 -2.25 -15.32 2.93
CA ARG A 42 -0.79 -15.32 2.81
C ARG A 42 -0.39 -15.97 1.49
N PHE A 43 0.43 -15.27 0.76
CA PHE A 43 1.09 -15.77 -0.44
C PHE A 43 2.58 -16.01 -0.13
N ASP A 44 3.10 -17.16 -0.58
CA ASP A 44 4.50 -17.50 -0.37
C ASP A 44 5.43 -16.66 -1.25
N ALA A 45 5.92 -15.55 -0.71
CA ALA A 45 6.86 -14.65 -1.38
C ALA A 45 8.21 -15.31 -1.68
N THR A 46 8.56 -16.43 -1.01
CA THR A 46 9.83 -17.14 -1.28
C THR A 46 9.91 -17.68 -2.70
N ARG A 47 8.76 -17.89 -3.37
CA ARG A 47 8.70 -18.26 -4.80
C ARG A 47 9.32 -17.22 -5.71
N PHE A 48 9.49 -15.99 -5.24
CA PHE A 48 10.11 -14.89 -5.98
C PHE A 48 11.55 -14.61 -5.56
N ALA A 49 12.06 -15.26 -4.49
CA ALA A 49 13.39 -14.98 -3.93
C ALA A 49 14.54 -15.13 -4.95
N GLY A 50 14.43 -16.12 -5.84
CA GLY A 50 15.44 -16.37 -6.89
C GLY A 50 15.22 -15.55 -8.18
N ALA A 51 14.05 -14.91 -8.34
CA ALA A 51 13.70 -14.13 -9.53
C ALA A 51 12.55 -13.15 -9.19
N PRO A 52 12.85 -12.03 -8.54
CA PRO A 52 11.84 -11.02 -8.25
C PRO A 52 11.28 -10.40 -9.55
N ALA A 53 10.10 -9.83 -9.47
CA ALA A 53 9.45 -9.19 -10.61
C ALA A 53 10.14 -7.87 -10.98
N ASP A 54 10.19 -7.58 -12.28
CA ASP A 54 10.57 -6.28 -12.81
C ASP A 54 9.42 -5.28 -12.65
N ILE A 55 8.19 -5.75 -12.88
CA ILE A 55 6.97 -4.97 -12.83
C ILE A 55 5.94 -5.75 -12.04
N VAL A 56 5.33 -5.11 -11.04
CA VAL A 56 4.14 -5.64 -10.37
C VAL A 56 2.98 -4.71 -10.62
N ILE A 57 1.86 -5.27 -11.07
CA ILE A 57 0.58 -4.57 -11.18
C ILE A 57 -0.28 -5.00 -10.01
N THR A 58 -0.72 -4.04 -9.22
CA THR A 58 -1.54 -4.31 -8.03
C THR A 58 -2.75 -3.40 -7.97
N GLY A 59 -3.74 -3.78 -7.21
CA GLY A 59 -4.97 -3.01 -7.06
C GLY A 59 -5.59 -3.13 -5.68
N THR A 60 -6.69 -2.40 -5.52
CA THR A 60 -7.48 -2.38 -4.30
C THR A 60 -8.96 -2.32 -4.66
N SER A 61 -9.81 -3.02 -3.89
CA SER A 61 -11.26 -2.97 -4.06
C SER A 61 -11.93 -1.97 -3.09
N ALA A 62 -13.19 -1.65 -3.38
CA ALA A 62 -14.05 -0.92 -2.44
C ALA A 62 -14.14 -1.68 -1.09
N PRO A 63 -14.33 -0.97 0.03
CA PRO A 63 -14.41 0.49 0.19
C PRO A 63 -13.04 1.16 0.38
N THR A 64 -11.94 0.41 0.41
CA THR A 64 -10.61 0.95 0.76
C THR A 64 -9.93 1.68 -0.40
N ASN A 65 -10.56 1.73 -1.58
CA ASN A 65 -10.05 2.40 -2.78
C ASN A 65 -10.46 3.88 -2.91
N HIS A 66 -11.11 4.48 -1.90
CA HIS A 66 -11.58 5.86 -1.93
C HIS A 66 -10.46 6.88 -1.69
N LEU A 67 -9.57 6.61 -0.75
CA LEU A 67 -8.46 7.49 -0.38
C LEU A 67 -7.13 6.79 -0.59
N TYR A 68 -6.16 7.45 -1.21
CA TYR A 68 -4.84 6.88 -1.48
C TYR A 68 -4.12 6.46 -0.19
N PHE A 69 -4.30 7.20 0.85
CA PHE A 69 -3.88 6.87 2.20
C PHE A 69 -4.23 5.44 2.63
N HIS A 70 -5.46 4.98 2.36
CA HIS A 70 -5.87 3.62 2.69
C HIS A 70 -5.40 2.58 1.67
N THR A 71 -5.40 2.94 0.40
CA THR A 71 -5.09 1.98 -0.68
C THR A 71 -3.60 1.78 -0.90
N SER A 72 -2.74 2.71 -0.47
CA SER A 72 -1.28 2.66 -0.63
C SER A 72 -0.63 1.37 -0.07
N TRP A 73 -1.27 0.72 0.89
CA TRP A 73 -0.84 -0.58 1.38
C TRP A 73 -0.75 -1.66 0.30
N ALA A 74 -1.50 -1.55 -0.80
CA ALA A 74 -1.36 -2.47 -1.92
C ALA A 74 0.04 -2.40 -2.54
N ALA A 75 0.62 -1.20 -2.66
CA ALA A 75 1.98 -1.02 -3.14
C ALA A 75 3.03 -1.49 -2.10
N VAL A 76 2.77 -1.24 -0.81
CA VAL A 76 3.66 -1.68 0.28
C VAL A 76 3.70 -3.21 0.39
N ASN A 77 2.54 -3.85 0.32
CA ASN A 77 2.44 -5.30 0.50
C ASN A 77 3.12 -6.09 -0.63
N VAL A 78 3.21 -5.55 -1.84
CA VAL A 78 3.88 -6.22 -2.96
C VAL A 78 5.38 -5.94 -3.03
N ASP A 79 5.91 -5.06 -2.19
CA ASP A 79 7.34 -4.73 -2.14
C ASP A 79 8.27 -5.96 -2.12
N PRO A 80 8.01 -7.02 -1.31
CA PRO A 80 8.92 -8.16 -1.20
C PRO A 80 9.14 -8.95 -2.48
N ILE A 81 8.22 -8.87 -3.45
CA ILE A 81 8.30 -9.62 -4.71
C ILE A 81 8.80 -8.78 -5.89
N VAL A 82 9.10 -7.50 -5.68
CA VAL A 82 9.62 -6.58 -6.70
C VAL A 82 11.11 -6.36 -6.48
N LYS A 83 11.91 -6.43 -7.54
CA LYS A 83 13.35 -6.12 -7.45
C LYS A 83 13.59 -4.65 -7.12
N ASP A 84 14.74 -4.31 -6.57
CA ASP A 84 15.17 -2.93 -6.48
C ASP A 84 15.36 -2.34 -7.90
N GLY A 85 14.92 -1.09 -8.08
CA GLY A 85 14.79 -0.46 -9.39
C GLY A 85 13.59 -0.93 -10.21
N GLY A 86 12.78 -1.86 -9.68
CA GLY A 86 11.55 -2.33 -10.31
C GLY A 86 10.44 -1.28 -10.27
N THR A 87 9.32 -1.59 -10.92
CA THR A 87 8.15 -0.70 -11.00
C THR A 87 6.91 -1.36 -10.40
N ILE A 88 6.26 -0.69 -9.47
CA ILE A 88 4.95 -1.06 -8.93
C ILE A 88 3.91 -0.16 -9.60
N ILE A 89 2.99 -0.75 -10.35
CA ILE A 89 1.84 -0.06 -10.93
C ILE A 89 0.64 -0.35 -10.03
N HIS A 90 0.17 0.67 -9.32
CA HIS A 90 -0.94 0.57 -8.39
C HIS A 90 -2.21 1.18 -8.97
N ALA A 91 -3.13 0.32 -9.42
CA ALA A 91 -4.41 0.75 -9.99
C ALA A 91 -5.46 0.97 -8.90
N THR A 92 -5.88 2.22 -8.72
CA THR A 92 -6.88 2.62 -7.72
C THR A 92 -7.53 3.95 -8.10
N PRO A 93 -8.88 4.05 -8.12
CA PRO A 93 -9.56 5.24 -8.61
C PRO A 93 -9.41 6.45 -7.69
N CYS A 94 -9.38 6.25 -6.37
CA CYS A 94 -9.32 7.29 -5.33
C CYS A 94 -10.34 8.44 -5.56
N PRO A 95 -11.65 8.14 -5.62
CA PRO A 95 -12.66 9.18 -5.88
C PRO A 95 -12.80 10.18 -4.74
N GLY A 96 -12.17 9.93 -3.60
CA GLY A 96 -12.39 10.71 -2.37
C GLY A 96 -13.50 10.13 -1.49
N TYR A 97 -13.75 10.77 -0.36
CA TYR A 97 -14.78 10.38 0.59
C TYR A 97 -15.38 11.61 1.26
N GLY A 98 -16.67 11.89 1.04
CA GLY A 98 -17.29 13.13 1.46
C GLY A 98 -16.56 14.33 0.86
N ASP A 99 -16.16 15.30 1.70
CA ASP A 99 -15.40 16.48 1.27
C ASP A 99 -13.88 16.21 1.14
N TRP A 100 -13.42 14.99 1.36
CA TRP A 100 -12.02 14.64 1.29
C TRP A 100 -11.64 14.19 -0.13
N PRO A 101 -10.70 14.89 -0.79
CA PRO A 101 -10.18 14.47 -2.10
C PRO A 101 -9.42 13.15 -1.98
N GLY A 102 -9.30 12.42 -3.09
CA GLY A 102 -8.70 11.08 -3.11
C GLY A 102 -7.29 10.98 -2.53
N PHE A 103 -6.53 12.08 -2.56
CA PHE A 103 -5.17 12.17 -2.01
C PHE A 103 -5.10 13.00 -0.71
N ALA A 104 -6.24 13.21 -0.04
CA ALA A 104 -6.25 13.84 1.27
C ALA A 104 -5.22 13.20 2.21
N LEU A 105 -4.57 14.00 3.05
CA LEU A 105 -3.52 13.66 4.01
C LEU A 105 -2.19 13.22 3.39
N MET A 106 -2.10 13.07 2.07
CA MET A 106 -0.86 12.72 1.39
C MET A 106 0.07 13.94 1.18
N ASP A 107 -0.48 15.14 1.19
CA ASP A 107 0.23 16.42 1.06
C ASP A 107 1.31 16.62 2.12
N LEU A 108 1.14 16.04 3.32
CA LEU A 108 2.14 16.03 4.37
C LEU A 108 3.50 15.47 3.91
N MET A 109 3.48 14.60 2.91
CA MET A 109 4.67 13.98 2.33
C MET A 109 5.49 14.92 1.46
N SER A 110 4.87 15.90 0.84
CA SER A 110 5.54 16.83 -0.09
C SER A 110 6.74 17.55 0.53
N SER A 111 6.70 17.77 1.85
CA SER A 111 7.79 18.41 2.61
C SER A 111 9.05 17.53 2.74
N TYR A 112 8.97 16.25 2.41
CA TYR A 112 10.03 15.25 2.60
C TYR A 112 10.46 14.60 1.28
N LEU A 113 10.22 15.27 0.15
CA LEU A 113 10.64 14.83 -1.18
C LEU A 113 12.08 15.28 -1.50
N PRO A 114 12.81 14.54 -2.34
CA PRO A 114 12.49 13.17 -2.79
C PRO A 114 12.60 12.15 -1.67
N PRO A 115 11.98 10.97 -1.80
CA PRO A 115 12.11 9.90 -0.82
C PRO A 115 13.57 9.53 -0.58
N SER A 116 13.99 9.57 0.68
CA SER A 116 15.35 9.20 1.10
C SER A 116 15.34 8.77 2.56
N SER A 117 16.35 8.01 2.98
CA SER A 117 16.50 7.58 4.37
C SER A 117 16.54 8.79 5.34
N ASP A 118 17.20 9.87 4.92
CA ASP A 118 17.29 11.10 5.75
C ASP A 118 15.96 11.81 5.88
N HIS A 119 15.19 11.93 4.79
CA HIS A 119 13.86 12.53 4.82
C HIS A 119 12.87 11.68 5.62
N ILE A 120 12.93 10.34 5.49
CA ILE A 120 12.16 9.42 6.33
C ILE A 120 12.50 9.63 7.81
N ALA A 121 13.77 9.70 8.16
CA ALA A 121 14.19 9.94 9.54
C ALA A 121 13.75 11.31 10.07
N GLN A 122 13.73 12.34 9.23
CA GLN A 122 13.20 13.66 9.58
C GLN A 122 11.69 13.63 9.83
N ALA A 123 10.92 12.99 8.93
CA ALA A 123 9.49 12.82 9.08
C ALA A 123 9.13 12.04 10.34
N MET A 124 9.86 10.97 10.64
CA MET A 124 9.67 10.18 11.86
C MET A 124 9.98 11.00 13.13
N ARG A 125 11.03 11.80 13.13
CA ARG A 125 11.32 12.71 14.26
C ARG A 125 10.19 13.72 14.47
N ALA A 126 9.70 14.35 13.40
CA ALA A 126 8.58 15.30 13.48
C ALA A 126 7.30 14.61 14.00
N PHE A 127 7.06 13.37 13.61
CA PHE A 127 5.95 12.57 14.12
C PHE A 127 6.08 12.31 15.64
N TYR A 128 7.23 11.86 16.10
CA TYR A 128 7.45 11.53 17.52
C TYR A 128 7.54 12.77 18.41
N SER A 129 8.04 13.89 17.92
CA SER A 129 8.07 15.17 18.68
C SER A 129 6.72 15.87 18.72
N LYS A 130 5.73 15.38 17.99
CA LYS A 130 4.39 16.00 17.83
C LYS A 130 4.43 17.41 17.23
N ASP A 131 5.49 17.75 16.53
CA ASP A 131 5.63 19.04 15.85
C ASP A 131 4.64 19.18 14.69
N ARG A 132 4.09 18.06 14.23
CA ARG A 132 2.98 17.98 13.26
C ARG A 132 2.00 16.88 13.65
N GLU A 133 0.73 17.07 13.33
CA GLU A 133 -0.30 16.04 13.46
C GLU A 133 -0.14 15.00 12.35
N LEU A 134 0.87 14.16 12.47
CA LEU A 134 1.16 13.09 11.51
C LEU A 134 0.52 11.77 11.94
N TRP A 135 -0.75 11.77 12.34
CA TRP A 135 -1.44 10.53 12.71
C TRP A 135 -1.46 9.49 11.57
N ALA A 136 -1.39 9.96 10.32
CA ALA A 136 -1.25 9.13 9.13
C ALA A 136 0.20 8.73 8.82
N GLY A 137 1.17 9.27 9.53
CA GLY A 137 2.60 9.13 9.19
C GLY A 137 3.10 7.70 9.15
N CYS A 138 2.55 6.81 9.98
CA CYS A 138 2.97 5.40 9.99
C CYS A 138 2.62 4.64 8.69
N ILE A 139 1.64 5.10 7.91
CA ILE A 139 1.20 4.43 6.70
C ILE A 139 2.08 4.84 5.52
N TRP A 140 2.22 6.12 5.29
CA TRP A 140 2.98 6.56 4.13
C TRP A 140 4.50 6.51 4.34
N TRP A 141 5.01 6.48 5.57
CA TRP A 141 6.40 6.13 5.81
C TRP A 141 6.78 4.81 5.13
N LYS A 142 5.97 3.75 5.27
CA LYS A 142 6.21 2.48 4.59
C LYS A 142 6.21 2.60 3.06
N LEU A 143 5.28 3.40 2.52
CA LEU A 143 5.29 3.70 1.09
C LEU A 143 6.57 4.41 0.67
N TYR A 144 7.06 5.37 1.48
CA TYR A 144 8.32 6.08 1.21
C TYR A 144 9.52 5.15 1.20
N GLU A 145 9.61 4.20 2.13
CA GLU A 145 10.67 3.17 2.11
C GLU A 145 10.67 2.39 0.79
N VAL A 146 9.50 2.05 0.27
CA VAL A 146 9.38 1.41 -1.05
C VAL A 146 9.88 2.35 -2.14
N MET A 147 9.47 3.62 -2.13
CA MET A 147 9.81 4.62 -3.14
C MET A 147 11.31 4.99 -3.15
N THR A 148 12.06 4.74 -2.09
CA THR A 148 13.53 4.90 -2.10
C THR A 148 14.24 3.90 -2.99
N ARG A 149 13.59 2.78 -3.31
CA ARG A 149 14.20 1.65 -4.02
C ARG A 149 13.48 1.28 -5.32
N LYS A 150 12.23 1.68 -5.47
CA LYS A 150 11.34 1.26 -6.55
C LYS A 150 10.50 2.41 -7.05
N ASP A 151 10.17 2.39 -8.33
CA ASP A 151 9.17 3.33 -8.87
C ASP A 151 7.78 2.88 -8.45
N VAL A 152 7.01 3.77 -7.89
CA VAL A 152 5.58 3.57 -7.63
C VAL A 152 4.78 4.48 -8.54
N VAL A 153 4.00 3.89 -9.44
CA VAL A 153 3.14 4.60 -10.40
C VAL A 153 1.70 4.30 -10.04
N VAL A 154 0.94 5.33 -9.68
CA VAL A 154 -0.49 5.19 -9.45
C VAL A 154 -1.27 5.41 -10.74
N VAL A 155 -2.17 4.48 -11.04
CA VAL A 155 -3.18 4.63 -12.09
C VAL A 155 -4.48 5.02 -11.42
N THR A 156 -4.93 6.25 -11.66
CA THR A 156 -6.02 6.87 -10.91
C THR A 156 -6.86 7.80 -11.80
N GLN A 157 -7.89 8.39 -11.23
CA GLN A 157 -8.70 9.39 -11.95
C GLN A 157 -7.86 10.62 -12.33
N THR A 158 -8.21 11.27 -13.44
CA THR A 158 -7.45 12.39 -13.99
C THR A 158 -7.25 13.53 -13.00
N ASP A 159 -8.27 13.81 -12.19
CA ASP A 159 -8.25 14.89 -11.18
C ASP A 159 -7.23 14.66 -10.05
N ASN A 160 -6.78 13.43 -9.89
CA ASN A 160 -5.79 13.05 -8.86
C ASN A 160 -4.34 13.09 -9.36
N LEU A 161 -4.09 13.25 -10.65
CA LEU A 161 -2.75 13.09 -11.23
C LEU A 161 -1.75 14.10 -10.69
N GLU A 162 -2.16 15.36 -10.51
CA GLU A 162 -1.31 16.41 -9.97
C GLU A 162 -0.98 16.16 -8.50
N ALA A 163 -1.99 15.81 -7.69
CA ALA A 163 -1.81 15.49 -6.28
C ALA A 163 -0.87 14.28 -6.10
N ALA A 164 -1.02 13.25 -6.93
CA ALA A 164 -0.15 12.07 -6.89
C ALA A 164 1.32 12.43 -7.21
N ARG A 165 1.56 13.26 -8.22
CA ARG A 165 2.92 13.74 -8.54
C ARG A 165 3.48 14.65 -7.46
N GLY A 166 2.65 15.48 -6.85
CA GLY A 166 3.02 16.36 -5.74
C GLY A 166 3.54 15.63 -4.51
N VAL A 167 3.23 14.35 -4.37
CA VAL A 167 3.74 13.49 -3.28
C VAL A 167 4.81 12.49 -3.76
N GLY A 168 5.40 12.74 -4.94
CA GLY A 168 6.54 11.99 -5.46
C GLY A 168 6.20 10.69 -6.18
N LEU A 169 4.92 10.38 -6.41
CA LEU A 169 4.51 9.21 -7.17
C LEU A 169 4.58 9.47 -8.68
N GLY A 170 4.85 8.43 -9.45
CA GLY A 170 4.44 8.41 -10.85
C GLY A 170 2.91 8.40 -10.93
N ALA A 171 2.32 9.02 -11.95
CA ALA A 171 0.86 9.06 -12.09
C ALA A 171 0.41 8.92 -13.54
N SER A 172 -0.60 8.10 -13.77
CA SER A 172 -1.22 7.86 -15.07
C SER A 172 -2.74 7.76 -14.93
N ASP A 173 -3.45 8.16 -15.97
CA ASP A 173 -4.89 7.99 -16.13
C ASP A 173 -5.26 6.66 -16.82
N SER A 174 -4.25 5.88 -17.24
CA SER A 174 -4.43 4.65 -17.99
C SER A 174 -3.42 3.60 -17.57
N LEU A 175 -3.92 2.38 -17.33
CA LEU A 175 -3.08 1.23 -17.05
C LEU A 175 -2.17 0.89 -18.23
N ASP A 176 -2.70 0.97 -19.46
CA ASP A 176 -1.92 0.66 -20.67
C ASP A 176 -0.75 1.63 -20.85
N LYS A 177 -0.96 2.93 -20.59
CA LYS A 177 0.11 3.94 -20.64
C LYS A 177 1.18 3.65 -19.55
N ALA A 178 0.76 3.40 -18.33
CA ALA A 178 1.67 3.11 -17.23
C ALA A 178 2.47 1.82 -17.50
N PHE A 179 1.81 0.78 -17.97
CA PHE A 179 2.43 -0.50 -18.30
C PHE A 179 3.40 -0.39 -19.47
N THR A 180 3.00 0.31 -20.55
CA THR A 180 3.88 0.55 -21.70
C THR A 180 5.15 1.32 -21.30
N ALA A 181 5.01 2.34 -20.44
CA ALA A 181 6.16 3.08 -19.92
C ALA A 181 7.08 2.19 -19.09
N ALA A 182 6.51 1.34 -18.23
CA ALA A 182 7.27 0.38 -17.42
C ALA A 182 8.00 -0.66 -18.29
N LEU A 183 7.32 -1.19 -19.33
CA LEU A 183 7.98 -2.08 -20.31
C LEU A 183 9.11 -1.38 -21.07
N GLY A 184 8.93 -0.09 -21.41
CA GLY A 184 9.99 0.72 -22.01
C GLY A 184 11.24 0.83 -21.12
N LYS A 185 11.04 0.90 -19.80
CA LYS A 185 12.13 0.93 -18.82
C LYS A 185 12.80 -0.44 -18.62
N HIS A 186 12.02 -1.51 -18.50
CA HIS A 186 12.52 -2.84 -18.11
C HIS A 186 12.79 -3.77 -19.29
N GLY A 187 12.35 -3.39 -20.48
CA GLY A 187 12.50 -4.17 -21.70
C GLY A 187 11.39 -5.19 -21.94
N PRO A 188 11.34 -5.78 -23.16
CA PRO A 188 10.24 -6.65 -23.59
C PRO A 188 10.19 -7.99 -22.86
N ASN A 189 11.30 -8.39 -22.22
CA ASN A 189 11.40 -9.65 -21.47
C ASN A 189 11.18 -9.44 -19.97
N ALA A 190 10.68 -8.27 -19.56
CA ALA A 190 10.40 -7.97 -18.15
C ALA A 190 9.47 -9.01 -17.53
N ARG A 191 9.83 -9.49 -16.34
CA ARG A 191 8.97 -10.35 -15.54
C ARG A 191 7.87 -9.54 -14.91
N VAL A 192 6.63 -9.81 -15.30
CA VAL A 192 5.44 -9.11 -14.81
C VAL A 192 4.65 -10.02 -13.87
N VAL A 193 4.25 -9.49 -12.72
CA VAL A 193 3.37 -10.19 -11.77
C VAL A 193 2.13 -9.32 -11.52
N PHE A 194 0.97 -9.97 -11.50
CA PHE A 194 -0.30 -9.33 -11.23
C PHE A 194 -0.86 -9.78 -9.87
N VAL A 195 -1.10 -8.82 -8.96
CA VAL A 195 -1.65 -9.04 -7.61
C VAL A 195 -2.90 -8.17 -7.46
N PRO A 196 -4.09 -8.66 -7.90
CA PRO A 196 -5.29 -7.83 -8.02
C PRO A 196 -5.79 -7.25 -6.69
N TYR A 197 -5.51 -7.93 -5.58
CA TYR A 197 -5.96 -7.55 -4.24
C TYR A 197 -4.78 -7.31 -3.29
N GLY A 198 -3.77 -6.57 -3.75
CA GLY A 198 -2.54 -6.32 -2.98
C GLY A 198 -2.79 -5.73 -1.59
N ARG A 199 -3.85 -4.95 -1.41
CA ARG A 199 -4.23 -4.37 -0.11
C ARG A 199 -4.51 -5.45 0.95
N TYR A 200 -5.01 -6.61 0.55
CA TYR A 200 -5.40 -7.70 1.45
C TYR A 200 -4.44 -8.90 1.38
N THR A 201 -3.47 -8.87 0.49
CA THR A 201 -2.49 -9.95 0.33
C THR A 201 -1.37 -9.77 1.36
N VAL A 202 -1.03 -10.86 2.05
CA VAL A 202 0.15 -10.96 2.91
C VAL A 202 1.22 -11.74 2.14
N LEU A 203 2.39 -11.15 1.98
CA LEU A 203 3.55 -11.75 1.30
C LEU A 203 4.64 -12.13 2.28
#